data_e4dec2a690aa7dd376b5c39c91116e40
#
_entry.id   e4dec2a690aa7dd376b5c39c91116e40
#
_cell.length_a   1.000
_cell.length_b   1.000
_cell.length_c   1.000
_cell.angle_alpha   90.00
_cell.angle_beta   90.00
_cell.angle_gamma   90.00
#
_symmetry.space_group_name_H-M   'P 1'
#
loop_
_entity.id
_entity.type
_entity.pdbx_description
1 polymer ?
#
loop_
_entity_poly.entity_id
_entity_poly.type
_entity_poly.pdbx_seq_one_letter_code
_entity_poly.pdbx_strand_id
1 'polypeptide(L)'
;RLNSGSEIVKAYDTRQEILVWTEEALFSMRFVGPPFTFGHNVLSRNTTLIAPNAVASLDGAVYWMGLRDFFVYTGRVQELPSTVRDYVFGDINLLQAEKIHAGTIKDFGEIVWFYCSADATEIDRYVIYNSFENCWYFGTLSRTAWLDSSSRDYPIGANSADYKIYNHELGLNDGE
;
A
#
# COMPACT_ATOMS: atom_id res chain seq x y z
N ARG A 1 -2.42 -10.84 23.77
CA ARG A 1 -2.27 -9.37 23.89
C ARG A 1 -0.98 -8.96 23.21
N LEU A 2 -1.02 -7.98 22.31
CA LEU A 2 0.18 -7.41 21.71
C LEU A 2 0.94 -6.61 22.77
N ASN A 3 2.26 -6.66 22.71
CA ASN A 3 3.13 -6.08 23.77
C ASN A 3 3.54 -4.64 23.47
N SER A 4 3.13 -4.08 22.34
CA SER A 4 3.51 -2.74 21.88
C SER A 4 2.38 -2.16 21.03
N GLY A 5 2.16 -0.85 21.18
CA GLY A 5 1.07 -0.12 20.55
C GLY A 5 -0.25 -0.22 21.33
N SER A 6 -1.04 0.82 21.25
CA SER A 6 -2.37 0.90 21.89
C SER A 6 -3.49 0.61 20.91
N GLU A 7 -3.26 0.84 19.62
CA GLU A 7 -4.22 0.71 18.55
C GLU A 7 -3.71 -0.18 17.41
N ILE A 8 -4.60 -1.00 16.87
CA ILE A 8 -4.34 -1.77 15.65
C ILE A 8 -4.77 -0.92 14.46
N VAL A 9 -3.81 -0.57 13.61
CA VAL A 9 -4.05 0.19 12.38
C VAL A 9 -4.65 -0.71 11.31
N LYS A 10 -4.05 -1.89 11.09
CA LYS A 10 -4.48 -2.85 10.07
C LYS A 10 -4.06 -4.27 10.41
N ALA A 11 -4.88 -5.23 10.05
CA ALA A 11 -4.50 -6.62 9.89
C ALA A 11 -4.59 -7.00 8.41
N TYR A 12 -3.57 -7.67 7.89
CA TYR A 12 -3.46 -8.07 6.49
C TYR A 12 -3.12 -9.54 6.39
N ASP A 13 -3.96 -10.28 5.69
CA ASP A 13 -3.79 -11.72 5.52
C ASP A 13 -2.76 -12.00 4.42
N THR A 14 -1.81 -12.87 4.73
CA THR A 14 -0.85 -13.41 3.78
C THR A 14 -1.04 -14.93 3.67
N ARG A 15 -0.36 -15.59 2.77
CA ARG A 15 -0.48 -17.04 2.61
C ARG A 15 -0.03 -17.85 3.83
N GLN A 16 0.82 -17.29 4.69
CA GLN A 16 1.47 -18.02 5.79
C GLN A 16 1.14 -17.47 7.17
N GLU A 17 0.79 -16.21 7.26
CA GLU A 17 0.59 -15.48 8.51
C GLU A 17 -0.25 -14.23 8.30
N ILE A 18 -0.74 -13.69 9.37
CA ILE A 18 -1.43 -12.40 9.40
C ILE A 18 -0.43 -11.35 9.87
N LEU A 19 -0.21 -10.34 9.07
CA LEU A 19 0.54 -9.15 9.45
C LEU A 19 -0.38 -8.18 10.18
N VAL A 20 0.04 -7.71 11.35
CA VAL A 20 -0.75 -6.81 12.18
C VAL A 20 0.08 -5.58 12.48
N TRP A 21 -0.31 -4.44 11.91
CA TRP A 21 0.29 -3.15 12.21
C TRP A 21 -0.43 -2.52 13.40
N THR A 22 0.37 -2.06 14.33
CA THR A 22 -0.04 -1.11 15.35
C THR A 22 0.61 0.24 15.05
N GLU A 23 0.28 1.26 15.83
CA GLU A 23 0.91 2.57 15.73
C GLU A 23 2.43 2.56 15.99
N GLU A 24 2.97 1.50 16.64
CA GLU A 24 4.39 1.43 17.01
C GLU A 24 5.16 0.30 16.32
N ALA A 25 4.49 -0.78 15.94
CA ALA A 25 5.18 -1.98 15.50
C ALA A 25 4.37 -2.81 14.51
N LEU A 26 5.07 -3.63 13.74
CA LEU A 26 4.53 -4.69 12.92
C LEU A 26 4.72 -6.04 13.61
N PHE A 27 3.63 -6.78 13.72
CA PHE A 27 3.61 -8.15 14.25
C PHE A 27 3.26 -9.15 13.16
N SER A 28 3.77 -10.36 13.31
CA SER A 28 3.22 -11.53 12.62
C SER A 28 2.38 -12.34 13.61
N MET A 29 1.26 -12.84 13.14
CA MET A 29 0.39 -13.75 13.87
C MET A 29 0.21 -15.04 13.06
N ARG A 30 0.52 -16.17 13.67
CA ARG A 30 0.42 -17.50 13.04
C ARG A 30 -0.37 -18.46 13.91
N PHE A 31 -1.04 -19.40 13.27
CA PHE A 31 -1.61 -20.56 13.97
C PHE A 31 -0.46 -21.47 14.43
N VAL A 32 -0.41 -21.77 15.72
CA VAL A 32 0.65 -22.60 16.33
C VAL A 32 0.11 -23.90 16.94
N GLY A 33 -1.21 -24.09 16.94
CA GLY A 33 -1.87 -25.27 17.53
C GLY A 33 -2.00 -25.24 19.05
N PRO A 34 -2.67 -26.26 19.62
CA PRO A 34 -2.86 -26.37 21.06
C PRO A 34 -1.54 -26.45 21.83
N PRO A 35 -1.47 -25.89 23.05
CA PRO A 35 -2.53 -25.21 23.80
C PRO A 35 -2.72 -23.73 23.41
N PHE A 36 -1.81 -23.17 22.61
CA PHE A 36 -1.83 -21.78 22.17
C PHE A 36 -2.32 -21.73 20.71
N THR A 37 -3.56 -21.41 20.47
CA THR A 37 -4.14 -21.39 19.13
C THR A 37 -3.36 -20.50 18.17
N PHE A 38 -2.97 -19.31 18.63
CA PHE A 38 -2.17 -18.35 17.86
C PHE A 38 -0.94 -17.88 18.63
N GLY A 39 0.17 -17.81 17.94
CA GLY A 39 1.39 -17.14 18.39
C GLY A 39 1.56 -15.83 17.65
N HIS A 40 2.21 -14.86 18.27
CA HIS A 40 2.58 -13.59 17.64
C HIS A 40 4.04 -13.25 17.94
N ASN A 41 4.69 -12.63 16.96
CA ASN A 41 6.06 -12.14 17.08
C ASN A 41 6.15 -10.70 16.56
N VAL A 42 7.00 -9.89 17.18
CA VAL A 42 7.37 -8.58 16.63
C VAL A 42 8.29 -8.80 15.45
N LEU A 43 7.91 -8.31 14.29
CA LEU A 43 8.73 -8.34 13.08
C LEU A 43 9.62 -7.10 12.98
N SER A 44 9.06 -5.95 13.28
CA SER A 44 9.78 -4.68 13.21
C SER A 44 9.13 -3.62 14.10
N ARG A 45 9.92 -2.61 14.47
CA ARG A 45 9.47 -1.40 15.14
C ARG A 45 9.73 -0.20 14.25
N ASN A 46 8.94 0.84 14.38
CA ASN A 46 9.02 2.07 13.57
C ASN A 46 8.78 1.86 12.05
N THR A 47 8.09 0.79 11.68
CA THR A 47 7.69 0.48 10.30
C THR A 47 6.17 0.42 10.19
N THR A 48 5.51 1.44 10.74
CA THR A 48 4.06 1.54 10.79
C THR A 48 3.47 1.91 9.43
N LEU A 49 2.17 1.69 9.27
CA LEU A 49 1.41 2.18 8.12
C LEU A 49 1.08 3.67 8.27
N ILE A 50 1.18 4.42 7.17
CA ILE A 50 0.69 5.80 7.12
C ILE A 50 -0.86 5.84 7.16
N ALA A 51 -1.52 4.84 6.59
CA ALA A 51 -2.98 4.71 6.55
C ALA A 51 -3.38 3.21 6.45
N PRO A 52 -4.58 2.83 6.91
CA PRO A 52 -5.02 1.43 6.90
C PRO A 52 -5.06 0.77 5.51
N ASN A 53 -5.23 1.54 4.45
CA ASN A 53 -5.31 1.04 3.09
C ASN A 53 -4.03 1.25 2.26
N ALA A 54 -2.95 1.76 2.88
CA ALA A 54 -1.67 2.01 2.23
C ALA A 54 -0.80 0.74 2.07
N VAL A 55 -1.42 -0.44 2.00
CA VAL A 55 -0.76 -1.74 1.88
C VAL A 55 -1.36 -2.55 0.74
N ALA A 56 -0.51 -3.19 -0.05
CA ALA A 56 -0.91 -4.11 -1.10
C ALA A 56 0.05 -5.31 -1.18
N SER A 57 -0.40 -6.43 -1.74
CA SER A 57 0.45 -7.60 -1.98
C SER A 57 0.58 -7.89 -3.46
N LEU A 58 1.79 -8.21 -3.86
CA LEU A 58 2.13 -8.64 -5.21
C LEU A 58 3.14 -9.78 -5.14
N ASP A 59 2.88 -10.86 -5.86
CA ASP A 59 3.75 -12.05 -5.97
C ASP A 59 4.22 -12.64 -4.63
N GLY A 60 3.36 -12.57 -3.61
CA GLY A 60 3.65 -13.09 -2.28
C GLY A 60 4.46 -12.17 -1.38
N ALA A 61 4.91 -11.03 -1.87
CA ALA A 61 5.46 -9.94 -1.08
C ALA A 61 4.35 -8.96 -0.66
N VAL A 62 4.51 -8.32 0.48
CA VAL A 62 3.60 -7.27 0.97
C VAL A 62 4.35 -5.95 1.00
N TYR A 63 3.81 -4.96 0.33
CA TYR A 63 4.39 -3.62 0.21
C TYR A 63 3.51 -2.60 0.92
N TRP A 64 4.11 -1.65 1.62
CA TRP A 64 3.34 -0.58 2.25
C TRP A 64 4.08 0.75 2.32
N MET A 65 3.29 1.80 2.37
CA MET A 65 3.77 3.15 2.65
C MET A 65 3.73 3.39 4.16
N GLY A 66 4.89 3.67 4.74
CA GLY A 66 5.03 4.10 6.12
C GLY A 66 4.91 5.62 6.27
N LEU A 67 5.29 6.15 7.43
CA LEU A 67 5.21 7.59 7.70
C LEU A 67 6.25 8.41 6.92
N ARG A 68 7.38 7.80 6.53
CA ARG A 68 8.49 8.49 5.86
C ARG A 68 9.23 7.65 4.82
N ASP A 69 8.90 6.37 4.72
CA ASP A 69 9.60 5.41 3.88
C ASP A 69 8.63 4.37 3.34
N PHE A 70 9.05 3.66 2.32
CA PHE A 70 8.34 2.52 1.78
C PHE A 70 9.00 1.24 2.27
N PHE A 71 8.21 0.21 2.49
CA PHE A 71 8.67 -1.05 3.04
C PHE A 71 8.15 -2.24 2.24
N VAL A 72 8.87 -3.36 2.36
CA VAL A 72 8.46 -4.64 1.81
C VAL A 72 8.67 -5.76 2.83
N TYR A 73 7.76 -6.71 2.83
CA TYR A 73 7.84 -7.95 3.59
C TYR A 73 7.88 -9.15 2.64
N THR A 74 8.98 -9.90 2.72
CA THR A 74 9.22 -11.15 2.00
C THR A 74 9.66 -12.27 2.95
N GLY A 75 9.03 -12.36 4.13
CA GLY A 75 9.49 -13.18 5.26
C GLY A 75 10.35 -12.40 6.26
N ARG A 76 10.84 -11.24 5.87
CA ARG A 76 11.49 -10.22 6.73
C ARG A 76 11.10 -8.84 6.26
N VAL A 77 11.07 -7.89 7.19
CA VAL A 77 10.83 -6.48 6.88
C VAL A 77 12.10 -5.84 6.33
N GLN A 78 11.98 -5.14 5.23
CA GLN A 78 13.04 -4.37 4.60
C GLN A 78 12.50 -3.01 4.19
N GLU A 79 13.34 -1.99 4.31
CA GLU A 79 13.10 -0.71 3.67
C GLU A 79 13.26 -0.88 2.16
N LEU A 80 12.35 -0.27 1.42
CA LEU A 80 12.38 -0.28 -0.05
C LEU A 80 13.08 1.00 -0.50
N PRO A 81 14.33 0.92 -1.03
CA PRO A 81 15.06 2.10 -1.45
C PRO A 81 14.26 2.92 -2.48
N SER A 82 14.09 4.20 -2.23
CA SER A 82 13.27 5.06 -3.07
C SER A 82 14.01 6.32 -3.50
N THR A 83 14.07 6.54 -4.82
CA THR A 83 14.62 7.76 -5.41
C THR A 83 13.62 8.92 -5.36
N VAL A 84 12.35 8.65 -5.10
CA VAL A 84 11.26 9.64 -5.08
C VAL A 84 10.76 9.94 -3.67
N ARG A 85 11.41 9.39 -2.65
CA ARG A 85 11.01 9.50 -1.25
C ARG A 85 10.80 10.95 -0.81
N ASP A 86 11.81 11.79 -0.98
CA ASP A 86 11.76 13.18 -0.51
C ASP A 86 10.70 13.99 -1.27
N TYR A 87 10.49 13.69 -2.54
CA TYR A 87 9.42 14.29 -3.32
C TYR A 87 8.04 13.92 -2.79
N VAL A 88 7.77 12.62 -2.62
CA VAL A 88 6.46 12.11 -2.17
C VAL A 88 6.14 12.58 -0.77
N PHE A 89 7.04 12.33 0.19
CA PHE A 89 6.79 12.68 1.60
C PHE A 89 6.89 14.18 1.90
N GLY A 90 7.50 14.97 1.00
CA GLY A 90 7.45 16.43 1.05
C GLY A 90 6.17 17.04 0.50
N ASP A 91 5.43 16.30 -0.34
CA ASP A 91 4.20 16.75 -1.01
C ASP A 91 2.92 16.18 -0.37
N ILE A 92 3.01 15.17 0.48
CA ILE A 92 1.84 14.51 1.09
C ILE A 92 1.08 15.44 2.04
N ASN A 93 -0.25 15.52 1.88
CA ASN A 93 -1.14 16.13 2.85
C ASN A 93 -1.46 15.15 3.98
N LEU A 94 -0.75 15.25 5.10
CA LEU A 94 -0.96 14.37 6.25
C LEU A 94 -2.33 14.53 6.92
N LEU A 95 -3.03 15.66 6.74
CA LEU A 95 -4.39 15.85 7.23
C LEU A 95 -5.40 14.97 6.46
N GLN A 96 -5.04 14.48 5.29
CA GLN A 96 -5.83 13.59 4.45
C GLN A 96 -5.20 12.19 4.35
N ALA A 97 -4.29 11.83 5.25
CA ALA A 97 -3.56 10.55 5.20
C ALA A 97 -4.49 9.33 5.17
N GLU A 98 -5.64 9.39 5.83
CA GLU A 98 -6.64 8.31 5.83
C GLU A 98 -7.17 7.92 4.43
N LYS A 99 -7.08 8.83 3.45
CA LYS A 99 -7.47 8.59 2.06
C LYS A 99 -6.42 7.83 1.27
N ILE A 100 -5.19 7.75 1.77
CA ILE A 100 -4.10 7.05 1.09
C ILE A 100 -4.44 5.57 0.98
N HIS A 101 -4.34 5.06 -0.23
CA HIS A 101 -4.56 3.64 -0.49
C HIS A 101 -3.57 3.11 -1.52
N ALA A 102 -3.34 1.81 -1.45
CA ALA A 102 -2.48 1.09 -2.36
C ALA A 102 -3.30 0.19 -3.29
N GLY A 103 -2.77 -0.04 -4.47
CA GLY A 103 -3.25 -1.01 -5.43
C GLY A 103 -2.10 -1.71 -6.14
N THR A 104 -2.42 -2.60 -7.05
CA THR A 104 -1.47 -3.30 -7.89
C THR A 104 -1.82 -3.14 -9.35
N ILE A 105 -0.81 -3.28 -10.23
CA ILE A 105 -0.95 -3.52 -11.66
C ILE A 105 -0.10 -4.78 -11.92
N LYS A 106 -0.74 -5.94 -11.77
CA LYS A 106 -0.05 -7.24 -11.67
C LYS A 106 0.73 -7.58 -12.92
N ASP A 107 0.17 -7.29 -14.10
CA ASP A 107 0.80 -7.62 -15.37
C ASP A 107 2.14 -6.91 -15.59
N PHE A 108 2.31 -5.76 -14.94
CA PHE A 108 3.56 -4.98 -15.02
C PHE A 108 4.43 -5.11 -13.76
N GLY A 109 4.00 -5.88 -12.75
CA GLY A 109 4.74 -6.03 -11.49
C GLY A 109 4.78 -4.76 -10.66
N GLU A 110 3.70 -3.97 -10.68
CA GLU A 110 3.67 -2.64 -10.09
C GLU A 110 2.79 -2.57 -8.84
N ILE A 111 3.25 -1.80 -7.88
CA ILE A 111 2.51 -1.36 -6.72
C ILE A 111 2.31 0.15 -6.84
N VAL A 112 1.06 0.60 -6.76
CA VAL A 112 0.69 2.01 -6.83
C VAL A 112 0.14 2.47 -5.49
N TRP A 113 0.57 3.64 -5.01
CA TRP A 113 -0.04 4.36 -3.90
C TRP A 113 -0.61 5.67 -4.40
N PHE A 114 -1.87 5.90 -4.05
CA PHE A 114 -2.59 7.13 -4.33
C PHE A 114 -2.63 7.99 -3.09
N TYR A 115 -2.36 9.30 -3.22
CA TYR A 115 -2.32 10.22 -2.10
C TYR A 115 -2.80 11.62 -2.49
N CYS A 116 -3.08 12.45 -1.49
CA CYS A 116 -3.40 13.86 -1.68
C CYS A 116 -2.10 14.67 -1.63
N SER A 117 -1.88 15.56 -2.60
CA SER A 117 -0.79 16.54 -2.53
C SER A 117 -1.02 17.56 -1.40
N ALA A 118 0.00 18.35 -1.06
CA ALA A 118 0.02 19.22 0.11
C ALA A 118 -1.21 20.13 0.26
N ASP A 119 -1.73 20.65 -0.84
CA ASP A 119 -2.89 21.56 -0.85
C ASP A 119 -4.20 20.86 -1.25
N ALA A 120 -4.16 19.58 -1.60
CA ALA A 120 -5.32 18.84 -2.05
C ALA A 120 -6.07 18.21 -0.87
N THR A 121 -7.39 18.18 -0.96
CA THR A 121 -8.27 17.47 -0.03
C THR A 121 -8.80 16.17 -0.61
N GLU A 122 -8.59 15.90 -1.90
CA GLU A 122 -8.91 14.67 -2.60
C GLU A 122 -7.68 14.10 -3.28
N ILE A 123 -7.69 12.80 -3.56
CA ILE A 123 -6.60 12.10 -4.24
C ILE A 123 -6.34 12.74 -5.61
N ASP A 124 -5.11 13.19 -5.82
CA ASP A 124 -4.66 13.84 -7.06
C ASP A 124 -3.28 13.39 -7.53
N ARG A 125 -2.57 12.58 -6.71
CA ARG A 125 -1.23 12.10 -6.97
C ARG A 125 -1.14 10.59 -6.87
N TYR A 126 -0.17 10.03 -7.55
CA TYR A 126 0.24 8.65 -7.38
C TYR A 126 1.76 8.50 -7.37
N VAL A 127 2.22 7.44 -6.76
CA VAL A 127 3.58 6.92 -6.87
C VAL A 127 3.53 5.42 -7.12
N ILE A 128 4.35 4.92 -8.04
CA ILE A 128 4.45 3.51 -8.42
C ILE A 128 5.85 3.01 -8.15
N TYR A 129 5.95 1.82 -7.60
CA TYR A 129 7.14 1.00 -7.59
C TYR A 129 6.98 -0.18 -8.53
N ASN A 130 7.84 -0.30 -9.52
CA ASN A 130 7.92 -1.45 -10.41
C ASN A 130 8.92 -2.46 -9.84
N SER A 131 8.41 -3.62 -9.42
CA SER A 131 9.20 -4.66 -8.76
C SER A 131 10.06 -5.47 -9.74
N PHE A 132 9.72 -5.49 -11.03
CA PHE A 132 10.49 -6.19 -12.05
C PHE A 132 11.73 -5.41 -12.46
N GLU A 133 11.58 -4.09 -12.60
CA GLU A 133 12.65 -3.18 -13.03
C GLU A 133 13.35 -2.49 -11.86
N ASN A 134 12.81 -2.59 -10.65
CA ASN A 134 13.32 -1.93 -9.45
C ASN A 134 13.44 -0.41 -9.64
N CYS A 135 12.40 0.20 -10.16
CA CYS A 135 12.36 1.64 -10.44
C CYS A 135 11.05 2.28 -9.94
N TRP A 136 11.04 3.60 -9.88
CA TRP A 136 9.96 4.39 -9.35
C TRP A 136 9.42 5.36 -10.39
N TYR A 137 8.09 5.48 -10.41
CA TYR A 137 7.36 6.45 -11.20
C TYR A 137 6.44 7.26 -10.29
N PHE A 138 6.10 8.47 -10.70
CA PHE A 138 5.10 9.28 -10.01
C PHE A 138 4.41 10.21 -10.99
N GLY A 139 3.23 10.69 -10.62
CA GLY A 139 2.46 11.60 -11.47
C GLY A 139 1.17 12.08 -10.83
N THR A 140 0.31 12.62 -11.65
CA THR A 140 -1.01 13.14 -11.28
C THR A 140 -2.08 12.21 -11.80
N LEU A 141 -2.95 11.72 -10.91
CA LEU A 141 -4.09 10.90 -11.27
C LEU A 141 -5.09 10.86 -10.11
N SER A 142 -6.31 11.31 -10.36
CA SER A 142 -7.38 11.27 -9.36
C SER A 142 -8.07 9.92 -9.41
N ARG A 143 -7.68 9.02 -8.50
CA ARG A 143 -8.35 7.75 -8.29
C ARG A 143 -8.55 7.53 -6.81
N THR A 144 -9.81 7.48 -6.39
CA THR A 144 -10.23 7.34 -4.98
C THR A 144 -10.47 5.88 -4.59
N ALA A 145 -10.52 4.99 -5.56
CA ALA A 145 -10.52 3.55 -5.37
C ALA A 145 -9.86 2.87 -6.56
N TRP A 146 -9.24 1.73 -6.31
CA TRP A 146 -8.52 0.94 -7.30
C TRP A 146 -8.79 -0.54 -7.10
N LEU A 147 -9.01 -1.26 -8.19
CA LEU A 147 -9.15 -2.70 -8.19
C LEU A 147 -8.39 -3.30 -9.37
N ASP A 148 -7.42 -4.15 -9.05
CA ASP A 148 -6.77 -5.06 -9.99
C ASP A 148 -7.12 -6.50 -9.58
N SER A 149 -7.93 -7.17 -10.36
CA SER A 149 -8.49 -8.48 -10.06
C SER A 149 -8.23 -9.45 -11.20
N SER A 150 -7.88 -10.68 -10.84
CA SER A 150 -7.68 -11.78 -11.81
C SER A 150 -8.94 -12.16 -12.61
N SER A 151 -10.10 -11.65 -12.23
CA SER A 151 -11.35 -11.83 -12.98
C SER A 151 -11.60 -10.75 -14.05
N ARG A 152 -10.69 -9.79 -14.17
CA ARG A 152 -10.74 -8.70 -15.14
C ARG A 152 -9.42 -8.64 -15.90
N ASP A 153 -9.51 -8.33 -17.19
CA ASP A 153 -8.33 -8.19 -18.05
C ASP A 153 -7.55 -6.90 -17.76
N TYR A 154 -8.23 -5.88 -17.18
CA TYR A 154 -7.65 -4.56 -16.92
C TYR A 154 -8.01 -4.07 -15.53
N PRO A 155 -7.09 -3.34 -14.85
CA PRO A 155 -7.41 -2.64 -13.61
C PRO A 155 -8.49 -1.58 -13.84
N ILE A 156 -9.28 -1.34 -12.80
CA ILE A 156 -10.27 -0.26 -12.79
C ILE A 156 -10.00 0.71 -11.64
N GLY A 157 -10.24 1.99 -11.89
CA GLY A 157 -10.15 3.05 -10.90
C GLY A 157 -11.37 3.95 -10.91
N ALA A 158 -11.85 4.34 -9.74
CA ALA A 158 -12.93 5.30 -9.59
C ALA A 158 -12.38 6.72 -9.37
N ASN A 159 -13.02 7.71 -9.98
CA ASN A 159 -12.70 9.12 -9.80
C ASN A 159 -13.87 9.84 -9.12
N SER A 160 -13.58 10.55 -8.02
CA SER A 160 -14.59 11.31 -7.28
C SER A 160 -14.97 12.64 -7.94
N ALA A 161 -14.11 13.19 -8.81
CA ALA A 161 -14.34 14.48 -9.44
C ALA A 161 -15.45 14.44 -10.51
N ASP A 162 -15.55 13.35 -11.25
CA ASP A 162 -16.52 13.17 -12.34
C ASP A 162 -17.47 11.98 -12.13
N TYR A 163 -17.31 11.26 -10.99
CA TYR A 163 -18.12 10.09 -10.59
C TYR A 163 -18.11 8.95 -11.61
N LYS A 164 -16.99 8.77 -12.32
CA LYS A 164 -16.82 7.72 -13.33
C LYS A 164 -15.87 6.63 -12.84
N ILE A 165 -15.99 5.47 -13.48
CA ILE A 165 -15.07 4.35 -13.35
C ILE A 165 -14.32 4.23 -14.66
N TYR A 166 -13.00 4.16 -14.58
CA TYR A 166 -12.11 4.05 -15.73
C TYR A 166 -11.45 2.67 -15.77
N ASN A 167 -11.34 2.10 -16.97
CA ASN A 167 -10.39 1.01 -17.19
C ASN A 167 -9.00 1.63 -17.37
N HIS A 168 -8.01 0.98 -16.77
CA HIS A 168 -6.60 1.35 -16.92
C HIS A 168 -5.88 0.31 -17.76
N GLU A 169 -4.75 0.68 -18.33
CA GLU A 169 -3.93 -0.18 -19.20
C GLU A 169 -4.68 -0.68 -20.46
N LEU A 170 -5.67 0.06 -20.90
CA LEU A 170 -6.46 -0.23 -22.08
C LEU A 170 -6.12 0.71 -23.23
N GLY A 171 -5.31 0.22 -24.19
CA GLY A 171 -4.89 1.01 -25.36
C GLY A 171 -3.67 1.88 -25.11
N LEU A 172 -3.36 2.74 -26.10
CA LEU A 172 -2.17 3.60 -26.09
C LEU A 172 -2.50 5.09 -25.88
N ASN A 173 -3.78 5.42 -25.83
CA ASN A 173 -4.26 6.81 -25.76
C ASN A 173 -5.17 6.99 -24.55
N ASP A 174 -5.16 8.18 -23.97
CA ASP A 174 -5.98 8.58 -22.82
C ASP A 174 -7.45 8.86 -23.21
N GLY A 175 -8.03 8.00 -24.04
CA GLY A 175 -9.48 8.03 -24.32
C GLY A 175 -9.90 8.96 -25.46
N GLU A 176 -9.03 9.31 -26.39
CA GLU A 176 -9.39 9.92 -27.68
C GLU A 176 -9.72 8.87 -28.76
#